data_43aec1b225fe2e77a8525c55adaa1681
#
_entry.id   43aec1b225fe2e77a8525c55adaa1681
#
_cell.length_a   1.000
_cell.length_b   1.000
_cell.length_c   1.000
_cell.angle_alpha   90.00
_cell.angle_beta   90.00
_cell.angle_gamma   90.00
#
_symmetry.space_group_name_H-M   'P 1'
#
loop_
_entity.id
_entity.type
_entity.pdbx_description
1 polymer ?
#
loop_
_entity_poly.entity_id
_entity_poly.type
_entity_poly.pdbx_seq_one_letter_code
_entity_poly.pdbx_strand_id
1 'polypeptide(L)'
;MTVKKVTTDQEKQDALRIRQEVFVQEQHVAPELEWDEFDDLPSTLMFVDYAEDGTALAAGRFRVTEGYGKVERICTQKAARKQGAAKRVMEAIEYEARMRGLPQLKLGAQITAIPFYEKLGYHVISDSFLDANIPHKMMAKTLAYES
;
A
#
# COMPACT_ATOMS: atom_id res chain seq x y z
N MET A 1 5.40 -7.58 16.09
CA MET A 1 5.37 -6.69 14.93
C MET A 1 4.08 -5.90 14.95
N THR A 2 4.16 -4.61 14.70
CA THR A 2 3.02 -3.71 14.89
C THR A 2 2.90 -2.76 13.72
N VAL A 3 1.70 -2.69 13.11
CA VAL A 3 1.41 -1.70 12.09
C VAL A 3 0.93 -0.43 12.78
N LYS A 4 1.49 0.70 12.39
CA LYS A 4 1.06 2.01 12.87
C LYS A 4 0.51 2.84 11.73
N LYS A 5 -0.64 3.48 11.98
CA LYS A 5 -1.11 4.58 11.13
C LYS A 5 -0.23 5.78 11.47
N VAL A 6 0.41 6.35 10.45
CA VAL A 6 1.39 7.42 10.63
C VAL A 6 0.73 8.66 11.25
N THR A 7 1.31 9.13 12.35
CA THR A 7 0.89 10.36 13.04
C THR A 7 2.05 11.28 13.36
N THR A 8 3.29 10.83 13.18
CA THR A 8 4.49 11.62 13.49
C THR A 8 5.34 11.82 12.25
N ASP A 9 6.18 12.86 12.28
CA ASP A 9 7.13 13.11 11.19
C ASP A 9 8.10 11.96 11.00
N GLN A 10 8.56 11.34 12.09
CA GLN A 10 9.49 10.22 12.01
C GLN A 10 8.84 9.02 11.32
N GLU A 11 7.59 8.71 11.64
CA GLU A 11 6.86 7.62 10.99
C GLU A 11 6.66 7.91 9.50
N LYS A 12 6.36 9.15 9.15
CA LYS A 12 6.23 9.55 7.75
C LYS A 12 7.56 9.38 7.01
N GLN A 13 8.66 9.78 7.63
CA GLN A 13 9.99 9.61 7.04
C GLN A 13 10.34 8.13 6.86
N ASP A 14 9.96 7.28 7.82
CA ASP A 14 10.15 5.84 7.72
C ASP A 14 9.41 5.28 6.50
N ALA A 15 8.16 5.68 6.29
CA ALA A 15 7.37 5.26 5.14
C ALA A 15 8.03 5.70 3.82
N LEU A 16 8.41 6.97 3.74
CA LEU A 16 9.02 7.52 2.52
C LEU A 16 10.38 6.89 2.23
N ARG A 17 11.16 6.55 3.26
CA ARG A 17 12.44 5.89 3.09
C ARG A 17 12.27 4.49 2.50
N ILE A 18 11.33 3.68 3.00
CA ILE A 18 11.09 2.35 2.44
C ILE A 18 10.64 2.46 0.99
N ARG A 19 9.75 3.41 0.69
CA ARG A 19 9.27 3.66 -0.67
C ARG A 19 10.43 4.02 -1.60
N GLN A 20 11.35 4.86 -1.15
CA GLN A 20 12.51 5.23 -1.95
C GLN A 20 13.41 4.04 -2.19
N GLU A 21 13.71 3.25 -1.16
CA GLU A 21 14.54 2.05 -1.30
C GLU A 21 13.95 1.04 -2.29
N VAL A 22 12.64 0.81 -2.24
CA VAL A 22 11.99 -0.20 -3.08
C VAL A 22 11.69 0.33 -4.47
N PHE A 23 10.99 1.47 -4.56
CA PHE A 23 10.52 1.93 -5.87
C PHE A 23 11.60 2.67 -6.66
N VAL A 24 12.39 3.52 -6.01
CA VAL A 24 13.39 4.32 -6.70
C VAL A 24 14.70 3.56 -6.88
N GLN A 25 15.26 3.04 -5.80
CA GLN A 25 16.58 2.41 -5.85
C GLN A 25 16.53 1.00 -6.44
N GLU A 26 15.55 0.19 -6.04
CA GLU A 26 15.47 -1.21 -6.48
C GLU A 26 14.75 -1.35 -7.82
N GLN A 27 13.60 -0.69 -8.00
CA GLN A 27 12.76 -0.82 -9.20
C GLN A 27 13.01 0.28 -10.24
N HIS A 28 13.87 1.23 -9.94
CA HIS A 28 14.29 2.30 -10.87
C HIS A 28 13.14 3.21 -11.31
N VAL A 29 12.13 3.40 -10.47
CA VAL A 29 11.10 4.42 -10.71
C VAL A 29 11.73 5.80 -10.55
N ALA A 30 11.43 6.72 -11.47
CA ALA A 30 11.93 8.08 -11.37
C ALA A 30 11.42 8.73 -10.08
N PRO A 31 12.29 9.39 -9.29
CA PRO A 31 11.87 9.99 -8.01
C PRO A 31 10.67 10.92 -8.14
N GLU A 32 10.57 11.68 -9.22
CA GLU A 32 9.48 12.61 -9.48
C GLU A 32 8.14 11.92 -9.77
N LEU A 33 8.16 10.63 -10.09
CA LEU A 33 6.94 9.83 -10.29
C LEU A 33 6.53 9.10 -9.01
N GLU A 34 7.46 8.82 -8.12
CA GLU A 34 7.20 8.08 -6.89
C GLU A 34 6.55 8.96 -5.83
N TRP A 35 7.15 10.12 -5.55
CA TRP A 35 6.55 11.10 -4.65
C TRP A 35 5.55 11.94 -5.43
N ASP A 36 4.36 12.17 -4.87
CA ASP A 36 3.33 12.98 -5.52
C ASP A 36 2.62 13.89 -4.51
N GLU A 37 1.73 14.73 -5.03
CA GLU A 37 1.02 15.73 -4.24
C GLU A 37 0.15 15.11 -3.13
N PHE A 38 -0.29 13.86 -3.31
CA PHE A 38 -1.14 13.21 -2.32
C PHE A 38 -0.39 12.90 -1.03
N ASP A 39 0.93 12.85 -1.07
CA ASP A 39 1.74 12.56 0.13
C ASP A 39 1.63 13.64 1.20
N ASP A 40 1.26 14.86 0.81
CA ASP A 40 1.14 15.99 1.73
C ASP A 40 -0.30 16.34 2.09
N LEU A 41 -1.30 15.59 1.57
CA LEU A 41 -2.69 15.86 1.88
C LEU A 41 -3.07 15.29 3.25
N PRO A 42 -3.75 16.07 4.11
CA PRO A 42 -4.19 15.56 5.42
C PRO A 42 -5.12 14.36 5.35
N SER A 43 -5.87 14.21 4.24
CA SER A 43 -6.80 13.10 4.04
C SER A 43 -6.11 11.81 3.62
N THR A 44 -4.85 11.86 3.21
CA THR A 44 -4.07 10.68 2.83
C THR A 44 -3.49 10.04 4.08
N LEU A 45 -3.69 8.72 4.21
CA LEU A 45 -3.13 7.97 5.32
C LEU A 45 -1.96 7.13 4.87
N MET A 46 -0.95 7.04 5.73
CA MET A 46 0.17 6.12 5.53
C MET A 46 0.21 5.14 6.69
N PHE A 47 0.68 3.93 6.40
CA PHE A 47 0.82 2.86 7.38
C PHE A 47 2.23 2.31 7.29
N VAL A 48 2.81 1.99 8.44
CA VAL A 48 4.15 1.39 8.51
C VAL A 48 4.09 0.20 9.46
N ASP A 49 4.65 -0.94 9.03
CA ASP A 49 4.82 -2.10 9.89
C ASP A 49 6.20 -2.06 10.52
N TYR A 50 6.24 -2.18 11.85
CA TYR A 50 7.48 -2.13 12.62
C TYR A 50 7.76 -3.46 13.27
N ALA A 51 9.03 -3.87 13.24
CA ALA A 51 9.52 -4.98 14.05
C ALA A 51 9.55 -4.59 15.53
N GLU A 52 9.75 -5.58 16.40
CA GLU A 52 9.81 -5.34 17.84
C GLU A 52 10.94 -4.38 18.24
N ASP A 53 12.05 -4.42 17.51
CA ASP A 53 13.19 -3.53 17.75
C ASP A 53 13.01 -2.11 17.18
N GLY A 54 11.84 -1.83 16.56
CA GLY A 54 11.56 -0.54 15.99
C GLY A 54 11.96 -0.36 14.53
N THR A 55 12.51 -1.40 13.89
CA THR A 55 12.87 -1.35 12.48
C THR A 55 11.62 -1.28 11.61
N ALA A 56 11.55 -0.31 10.69
CA ALA A 56 10.45 -0.20 9.73
C ALA A 56 10.62 -1.26 8.64
N LEU A 57 9.58 -2.08 8.42
CA LEU A 57 9.64 -3.24 7.54
C LEU A 57 8.89 -3.06 6.23
N ALA A 58 7.75 -2.40 6.26
CA ALA A 58 6.89 -2.22 5.09
C ALA A 58 6.06 -0.96 5.26
N ALA A 59 5.54 -0.46 4.15
CA ALA A 59 4.70 0.73 4.15
C ALA A 59 3.58 0.60 3.12
N GLY A 60 2.55 1.44 3.28
CA GLY A 60 1.46 1.55 2.34
C GLY A 60 0.76 2.89 2.49
N ARG A 61 0.09 3.32 1.42
CA ARG A 61 -0.67 4.56 1.39
C ARG A 61 -2.13 4.26 1.07
N PHE A 62 -3.04 4.99 1.72
CA PHE A 62 -4.47 4.81 1.57
C PHE A 62 -5.14 6.16 1.36
N ARG A 63 -6.00 6.24 0.33
CA ARG A 63 -6.81 7.42 0.05
C ARG A 63 -8.25 7.00 -0.22
N VAL A 64 -9.19 7.86 0.09
CA VAL A 64 -10.58 7.70 -0.35
C VAL A 64 -10.80 8.57 -1.57
N THR A 65 -11.28 7.98 -2.66
CA THR A 65 -11.57 8.69 -3.90
C THR A 65 -12.76 8.02 -4.59
N GLU A 66 -13.65 8.83 -5.17
CA GLU A 66 -14.81 8.34 -5.93
C GLU A 66 -15.66 7.31 -5.16
N GLY A 67 -15.68 7.40 -3.83
CA GLY A 67 -16.48 6.52 -2.99
C GLY A 67 -15.86 5.17 -2.67
N TYR A 68 -14.61 4.93 -3.03
CA TYR A 68 -13.89 3.70 -2.67
C TYR A 68 -12.55 4.02 -2.03
N GLY A 69 -11.95 3.00 -1.41
CA GLY A 69 -10.60 3.14 -0.85
C GLY A 69 -9.55 2.75 -1.88
N LYS A 70 -8.60 3.63 -2.12
CA LYS A 70 -7.48 3.36 -3.04
C LYS A 70 -6.23 3.04 -2.25
N VAL A 71 -5.70 1.84 -2.48
CA VAL A 71 -4.46 1.35 -1.87
C VAL A 71 -3.31 1.63 -2.83
N GLU A 72 -2.26 2.27 -2.32
CA GLU A 72 -1.13 2.70 -3.14
C GLU A 72 0.18 2.50 -2.40
N ARG A 73 1.27 2.39 -3.15
CA ARG A 73 2.63 2.40 -2.60
C ARG A 73 2.89 1.30 -1.57
N ILE A 74 2.29 0.13 -1.77
CA ILE A 74 2.60 -1.02 -0.91
C ILE A 74 4.01 -1.50 -1.24
N CYS A 75 4.86 -1.55 -0.23
CA CYS A 75 6.25 -1.96 -0.41
C CYS A 75 6.81 -2.57 0.86
N THR A 76 7.76 -3.48 0.69
CA THR A 76 8.44 -4.16 1.79
C THR A 76 9.94 -4.01 1.61
N GLN A 77 10.63 -3.62 2.66
CA GLN A 77 12.09 -3.57 2.68
C GLN A 77 12.64 -4.95 2.28
N LYS A 78 13.67 -4.97 1.44
CA LYS A 78 14.18 -6.20 0.86
C LYS A 78 14.50 -7.27 1.90
N ALA A 79 15.14 -6.89 3.00
CA ALA A 79 15.52 -7.83 4.05
C ALA A 79 14.33 -8.37 4.85
N ALA A 80 13.16 -7.73 4.74
CA ALA A 80 11.95 -8.10 5.50
C ALA A 80 10.92 -8.86 4.66
N ARG A 81 11.23 -9.21 3.41
CA ARG A 81 10.28 -9.89 2.52
C ARG A 81 10.00 -11.31 3.00
N LYS A 82 8.79 -11.81 2.65
CA LYS A 82 8.31 -13.15 3.01
C LYS A 82 8.10 -13.35 4.51
N GLN A 83 7.96 -12.27 5.27
CA GLN A 83 7.70 -12.31 6.71
C GLN A 83 6.31 -11.77 7.07
N GLY A 84 5.45 -11.56 6.08
CA GLY A 84 4.09 -11.11 6.30
C GLY A 84 3.93 -9.60 6.54
N ALA A 85 4.98 -8.80 6.34
CA ALA A 85 4.93 -7.36 6.62
C ALA A 85 3.91 -6.64 5.74
N ALA A 86 3.94 -6.88 4.42
CA ALA A 86 2.97 -6.26 3.50
C ALA A 86 1.55 -6.74 3.80
N LYS A 87 1.37 -8.00 4.16
CA LYS A 87 0.06 -8.53 4.54
C LYS A 87 -0.48 -7.78 5.76
N ARG A 88 0.35 -7.53 6.77
CA ARG A 88 -0.06 -6.79 7.96
C ARG A 88 -0.47 -5.35 7.60
N VAL A 89 0.27 -4.69 6.71
CA VAL A 89 -0.09 -3.35 6.23
C VAL A 89 -1.44 -3.39 5.51
N MET A 90 -1.64 -4.37 4.61
CA MET A 90 -2.91 -4.52 3.89
C MET A 90 -4.08 -4.78 4.83
N GLU A 91 -3.88 -5.59 5.87
CA GLU A 91 -4.92 -5.86 6.87
C GLU A 91 -5.30 -4.59 7.65
N ALA A 92 -4.31 -3.76 8.00
CA ALA A 92 -4.56 -2.50 8.68
C ALA A 92 -5.33 -1.51 7.78
N ILE A 93 -4.99 -1.45 6.50
CA ILE A 93 -5.71 -0.62 5.53
C ILE A 93 -7.15 -1.11 5.36
N GLU A 94 -7.36 -2.41 5.27
CA GLU A 94 -8.72 -2.96 5.15
C GLU A 94 -9.53 -2.64 6.42
N TYR A 95 -8.94 -2.74 7.59
CA TYR A 95 -9.61 -2.37 8.84
C TYR A 95 -10.06 -0.89 8.79
N GLU A 96 -9.18 0.01 8.35
CA GLU A 96 -9.51 1.42 8.22
C GLU A 96 -10.67 1.63 7.24
N ALA A 97 -10.64 0.96 6.09
CA ALA A 97 -11.69 1.05 5.08
C ALA A 97 -13.04 0.55 5.63
N ARG A 98 -13.03 -0.56 6.40
CA ARG A 98 -14.25 -1.08 7.01
C ARG A 98 -14.81 -0.15 8.06
N MET A 99 -13.95 0.47 8.86
CA MET A 99 -14.39 1.45 9.86
C MET A 99 -15.03 2.69 9.22
N ARG A 100 -14.66 2.99 7.98
CA ARG A 100 -15.26 4.09 7.21
C ARG A 100 -16.49 3.68 6.43
N GLY A 101 -16.86 2.40 6.43
CA GLY A 101 -18.01 1.88 5.69
C GLY A 101 -17.85 1.90 4.18
N LEU A 102 -16.61 1.81 3.67
CA LEU A 102 -16.36 1.85 2.23
C LEU A 102 -16.80 0.55 1.56
N PRO A 103 -17.34 0.61 0.33
CA PRO A 103 -17.86 -0.59 -0.35
C PRO A 103 -16.77 -1.50 -0.89
N GLN A 104 -15.61 -0.94 -1.23
CA GLN A 104 -14.53 -1.72 -1.84
C GLN A 104 -13.19 -1.01 -1.72
N LEU A 105 -12.14 -1.81 -1.92
CA LEU A 105 -10.76 -1.33 -2.07
C LEU A 105 -10.31 -1.63 -3.50
N LYS A 106 -9.54 -0.71 -4.09
CA LYS A 106 -8.92 -0.90 -5.40
C LYS A 106 -7.44 -0.56 -5.35
N LEU A 107 -6.67 -1.21 -6.19
CA LEU A 107 -5.24 -0.94 -6.31
C LEU A 107 -4.74 -1.30 -7.70
N GLY A 108 -3.63 -0.67 -8.10
CA GLY A 108 -2.88 -1.08 -9.27
C GLY A 108 -1.77 -2.03 -8.85
N ALA A 109 -1.89 -3.30 -9.22
CA ALA A 109 -0.92 -4.32 -8.83
C ALA A 109 0.10 -4.52 -9.94
N GLN A 110 1.39 -4.50 -9.58
CA GLN A 110 2.41 -5.02 -10.49
C GLN A 110 2.09 -6.48 -10.82
N ILE A 111 2.31 -6.88 -12.07
CA ILE A 111 1.94 -8.23 -12.53
C ILE A 111 2.51 -9.30 -11.62
N THR A 112 3.76 -9.14 -11.19
CA THR A 112 4.43 -10.10 -10.30
C THR A 112 3.82 -10.18 -8.91
N ALA A 113 3.06 -9.18 -8.49
CA ALA A 113 2.44 -9.13 -7.17
C ALA A 113 0.98 -9.61 -7.16
N ILE A 114 0.40 -9.89 -8.33
CA ILE A 114 -1.01 -10.31 -8.43
C ILE A 114 -1.30 -11.52 -7.54
N PRO A 115 -0.49 -12.59 -7.51
CA PRO A 115 -0.79 -13.74 -6.64
C PRO A 115 -0.86 -13.37 -5.16
N PHE A 116 -0.03 -12.43 -4.72
CA PHE A 116 -0.07 -11.94 -3.34
C PHE A 116 -1.43 -11.31 -3.02
N TYR A 117 -1.91 -10.43 -3.90
CA TYR A 117 -3.19 -9.76 -3.67
C TYR A 117 -4.38 -10.72 -3.83
N GLU A 118 -4.29 -11.69 -4.74
CA GLU A 118 -5.35 -12.70 -4.89
C GLU A 118 -5.55 -13.49 -3.60
N LYS A 119 -4.48 -13.81 -2.89
CA LYS A 119 -4.57 -14.51 -1.60
C LYS A 119 -5.25 -13.65 -0.53
N LEU A 120 -5.26 -12.34 -0.70
CA LEU A 120 -5.95 -11.43 0.22
C LEU A 120 -7.40 -11.16 -0.19
N GLY A 121 -7.88 -11.79 -1.26
CA GLY A 121 -9.27 -11.67 -1.71
C GLY A 121 -9.50 -10.65 -2.82
N TYR A 122 -8.44 -10.09 -3.39
CA TYR A 122 -8.54 -9.19 -4.54
C TYR A 122 -8.66 -9.98 -5.83
N HIS A 123 -9.30 -9.38 -6.83
CA HIS A 123 -9.39 -9.98 -8.17
C HIS A 123 -9.10 -8.91 -9.23
N VAL A 124 -8.57 -9.36 -10.36
CA VAL A 124 -8.21 -8.49 -11.48
C VAL A 124 -9.47 -7.95 -12.14
N ILE A 125 -9.51 -6.63 -12.39
CA ILE A 125 -10.66 -5.95 -13.00
C ILE A 125 -10.30 -5.18 -14.27
N SER A 126 -9.07 -5.26 -14.75
CA SER A 126 -8.64 -4.54 -15.96
C SER A 126 -7.64 -5.35 -16.77
N ASP A 127 -7.40 -4.91 -18.02
CA ASP A 127 -6.26 -5.36 -18.80
C ASP A 127 -4.98 -4.75 -18.22
N SER A 128 -3.82 -5.20 -18.71
CA SER A 128 -2.55 -4.66 -18.26
C SER A 128 -2.32 -3.24 -18.81
N PHE A 129 -1.63 -2.43 -18.02
CA PHE A 129 -1.21 -1.09 -18.39
C PHE A 129 0.17 -0.81 -17.79
N LEU A 130 0.83 0.23 -18.28
CA LEU A 130 2.12 0.64 -17.74
C LEU A 130 1.93 1.76 -16.72
N ASP A 131 2.53 1.60 -15.55
CA ASP A 131 2.63 2.64 -14.53
C ASP A 131 4.11 2.74 -14.15
N ALA A 132 4.70 3.91 -14.33
CA ALA A 132 6.14 4.12 -14.18
C ALA A 132 6.96 3.08 -14.99
N ASN A 133 6.48 2.75 -16.20
CA ASN A 133 7.06 1.75 -17.11
C ASN A 133 7.05 0.30 -16.58
N ILE A 134 6.31 0.02 -15.54
CA ILE A 134 6.15 -1.33 -14.99
C ILE A 134 4.75 -1.83 -15.32
N PRO A 135 4.60 -3.06 -15.86
CA PRO A 135 3.26 -3.62 -16.14
C PRO A 135 2.45 -3.83 -14.87
N HIS A 136 1.20 -3.36 -14.92
CA HIS A 136 0.24 -3.44 -13.82
C HIS A 136 -1.11 -3.92 -14.32
N LYS A 137 -1.95 -4.39 -13.39
CA LYS A 137 -3.39 -4.56 -13.61
C LYS A 137 -4.13 -3.98 -12.41
N MET A 138 -5.30 -3.39 -12.67
CA MET A 138 -6.17 -2.98 -11.57
C MET A 138 -6.78 -4.20 -10.91
N MET A 139 -6.84 -4.16 -9.59
CA MET A 139 -7.49 -5.19 -8.77
C MET A 139 -8.44 -4.54 -7.79
N ALA A 140 -9.47 -5.29 -7.39
CA ALA A 140 -10.47 -4.82 -6.44
C ALA A 140 -10.82 -5.92 -5.45
N LYS A 141 -11.20 -5.49 -4.24
CA LYS A 141 -11.79 -6.35 -3.22
C LYS A 141 -13.07 -5.68 -2.72
N THR A 142 -14.17 -6.39 -2.80
CA THR A 142 -15.46 -5.95 -2.25
C THR A 142 -15.45 -6.20 -0.75
N LEU A 143 -15.85 -5.19 0.02
CA LEU A 143 -15.96 -5.32 1.47
C LEU A 143 -17.41 -5.63 1.83
N ALA A 144 -17.63 -6.77 2.50
CA ALA A 144 -18.94 -7.18 2.94
C ALA A 144 -19.17 -6.73 4.37
N TYR A 145 -20.41 -6.31 4.65
CA TYR A 145 -20.83 -5.89 5.99
C TYR A 145 -22.02 -6.73 6.43
N GLU A 146 -22.04 -7.04 7.71
CA GLU A 146 -23.20 -7.69 8.30
C GLU A 146 -24.36 -6.70 8.43
N SER A 147 -25.56 -7.15 8.11
CA SER A 147 -26.77 -6.34 8.24
C SER A 147 -27.37 -6.43 9.64
#